data_dbe25d748ddfda9ed7dc9d0e582767b6
#
_entry.id   dbe25d748ddfda9ed7dc9d0e582767b6
#
_cell.length_a   1.000
_cell.length_b   1.000
_cell.length_c   1.000
_cell.angle_alpha   90.00
_cell.angle_beta   90.00
_cell.angle_gamma   90.00
#
_symmetry.space_group_name_H-M   'P 1'
#
loop_
_entity.id
_entity.type
_entity.pdbx_description
1 polymer ?
#
loop_
_entity_poly.entity_id
_entity_poly.type
_entity_poly.pdbx_seq_one_letter_code
_entity_poly.pdbx_strand_id
1 'polypeptide(L)'
;MIKDNHRTGLEIAVIGMAARFPGAKNVGQFWNNLIHGEESVTFLTDEELEQAGVKAETYQRKDYVKSCGGVLENKDSFDASFFGYTPAEAEIMNPQTRIFHECTWEALENAGYDPFRYGQRIGLFAAAGSSLDWEIITRLSGKRERLGDYASWLLDSRDFLATRVSYKMNLTGPSILLNTTCSSSLVAIDAACRSLLTGQCEIALAGGVSVSPAPKEGYIYEEGMILSPDGHCRAFDADAKGTTGGEGAGIVVLKPLEEALQDNDNVISVIKGFAVNNDGNRKIGYTAPSTIGQAEAISATISMAGIDPESITYVETHGTGTILGDPMEIKALTKAFGAKKKQFCRIGSVKTNIGHLDEAAGIAGFIKTVLALKHRTLPPSLHFNTPNPNIDFDDTPFQVNNTVSEWENTGFPLRAGVSSFGIGVQMPT
;
A
#
# COMPACT_ATOMS: atom_id res chain seq x y z
N MET A 1 -8.43 -31.67 0.53
CA MET A 1 -7.21 -31.05 1.12
C MET A 1 -6.01 -31.51 0.31
N ILE A 2 -5.46 -30.67 -0.56
CA ILE A 2 -4.18 -30.96 -1.22
C ILE A 2 -3.13 -30.80 -0.11
N LYS A 3 -2.43 -31.86 0.22
CA LYS A 3 -1.28 -31.78 1.14
C LYS A 3 -0.21 -30.95 0.44
N ASP A 4 -0.11 -29.68 0.80
CA ASP A 4 1.03 -28.86 0.41
C ASP A 4 2.26 -29.35 1.21
N ASN A 5 3.03 -30.25 0.58
CA ASN A 5 4.22 -30.84 1.20
C ASN A 5 5.41 -29.86 1.26
N HIS A 6 5.23 -28.59 0.91
CA HIS A 6 6.28 -27.58 0.84
C HIS A 6 6.14 -26.50 1.93
N ARG A 7 5.96 -26.91 3.19
CA ARG A 7 6.13 -25.97 4.31
C ARG A 7 7.61 -25.81 4.61
N THR A 8 8.09 -24.58 4.65
CA THR A 8 9.48 -24.24 5.00
C THR A 8 9.65 -23.97 6.50
N GLY A 9 8.54 -23.76 7.23
CA GLY A 9 8.53 -23.29 8.62
C GLY A 9 8.70 -21.77 8.78
N LEU A 10 8.76 -21.04 7.64
CA LEU A 10 8.91 -19.58 7.61
C LEU A 10 7.60 -18.87 7.22
N GLU A 11 6.52 -19.62 7.08
CA GLU A 11 5.24 -19.09 6.64
C GLU A 11 4.60 -18.21 7.71
N ILE A 12 4.09 -17.05 7.28
CA ILE A 12 3.37 -16.10 8.12
C ILE A 12 1.90 -16.02 7.66
N ALA A 13 0.99 -16.22 8.59
CA ALA A 13 -0.44 -16.09 8.36
C ALA A 13 -0.88 -14.63 8.43
N VAL A 14 -1.73 -14.21 7.51
CA VAL A 14 -2.54 -12.98 7.61
C VAL A 14 -3.85 -13.39 8.29
N ILE A 15 -4.09 -12.92 9.50
CA ILE A 15 -5.24 -13.30 10.33
C ILE A 15 -6.27 -12.18 10.50
N GLY A 16 -5.94 -10.94 10.11
CA GLY A 16 -6.83 -9.80 10.14
C GLY A 16 -6.34 -8.66 9.27
N MET A 17 -7.24 -7.76 8.91
CA MET A 17 -6.92 -6.56 8.15
C MET A 17 -8.00 -5.48 8.30
N ALA A 18 -7.57 -4.22 8.21
CA ALA A 18 -8.46 -3.06 8.09
C ALA A 18 -7.87 -2.05 7.12
N ALA A 19 -8.73 -1.27 6.48
CA ALA A 19 -8.30 -0.24 5.54
C ALA A 19 -9.34 0.87 5.38
N ARG A 20 -8.82 2.05 5.04
CA ARG A 20 -9.53 3.22 4.53
C ARG A 20 -8.87 3.61 3.23
N PHE A 21 -9.56 3.46 2.11
CA PHE A 21 -9.05 3.82 0.78
C PHE A 21 -10.05 4.74 0.07
N PRO A 22 -9.65 5.45 -0.99
CA PRO A 22 -10.57 6.28 -1.75
C PRO A 22 -11.84 5.53 -2.16
N GLY A 23 -13.00 6.14 -1.91
CA GLY A 23 -14.31 5.52 -2.16
C GLY A 23 -14.65 4.32 -1.27
N ALA A 24 -13.82 3.98 -0.27
CA ALA A 24 -14.03 2.78 0.55
C ALA A 24 -13.68 3.02 2.03
N LYS A 25 -14.68 2.88 2.90
CA LYS A 25 -14.56 3.07 4.36
C LYS A 25 -14.06 1.81 5.08
N ASN A 26 -14.03 0.67 4.41
CA ASN A 26 -13.57 -0.60 4.94
C ASN A 26 -13.14 -1.55 3.81
N VAL A 27 -12.53 -2.67 4.19
CA VAL A 27 -12.03 -3.69 3.27
C VAL A 27 -13.13 -4.30 2.38
N GLY A 28 -14.36 -4.46 2.90
CA GLY A 28 -15.48 -5.02 2.13
C GLY A 28 -15.95 -4.07 1.02
N GLN A 29 -16.05 -2.78 1.31
CA GLN A 29 -16.39 -1.77 0.30
C GLN A 29 -15.27 -1.63 -0.73
N PHE A 30 -14.01 -1.67 -0.28
CA PHE A 30 -12.86 -1.66 -1.19
C PHE A 30 -12.91 -2.84 -2.18
N TRP A 31 -13.18 -4.05 -1.70
CA TRP A 31 -13.35 -5.21 -2.58
C TRP A 31 -14.48 -5.02 -3.58
N ASN A 32 -15.63 -4.53 -3.10
CA ASN A 32 -16.78 -4.26 -3.97
C ASN A 32 -16.43 -3.27 -5.09
N ASN A 33 -15.75 -2.17 -4.77
CA ASN A 33 -15.32 -1.19 -5.77
C ASN A 33 -14.35 -1.80 -6.79
N LEU A 34 -13.40 -2.62 -6.32
CA LEU A 34 -12.43 -3.28 -7.19
C LEU A 34 -13.10 -4.20 -8.22
N ILE A 35 -14.04 -5.07 -7.80
CA ILE A 35 -14.70 -6.02 -8.74
C ILE A 35 -15.67 -5.32 -9.70
N HIS A 36 -16.19 -4.14 -9.35
CA HIS A 36 -17.02 -3.34 -10.25
C HIS A 36 -16.21 -2.40 -11.14
N GLY A 37 -14.87 -2.39 -11.00
CA GLY A 37 -14.01 -1.53 -11.81
C GLY A 37 -14.21 -0.04 -11.52
N GLU A 38 -14.51 0.30 -10.27
CA GLU A 38 -14.68 1.70 -9.85
C GLU A 38 -13.32 2.40 -9.78
N GLU A 39 -13.24 3.58 -10.40
CA GLU A 39 -12.15 4.52 -10.23
C GLU A 39 -12.55 5.58 -9.19
N SER A 40 -11.84 5.64 -8.08
CA SER A 40 -12.12 6.56 -6.97
C SER A 40 -11.20 7.78 -6.99
N VAL A 41 -10.94 8.31 -8.18
CA VAL A 41 -10.19 9.56 -8.38
C VAL A 41 -11.17 10.74 -8.45
N THR A 42 -10.84 11.83 -7.80
CA THR A 42 -11.69 13.03 -7.71
C THR A 42 -11.19 14.10 -8.67
N PHE A 43 -12.09 14.64 -9.48
CA PHE A 43 -11.86 15.80 -10.34
C PHE A 43 -12.63 16.99 -9.78
N LEU A 44 -11.96 18.14 -9.66
CA LEU A 44 -12.51 19.34 -9.05
C LEU A 44 -13.17 20.24 -10.10
N THR A 45 -14.29 20.84 -9.71
CA THR A 45 -14.90 21.92 -10.49
C THR A 45 -14.15 23.23 -10.31
N ASP A 46 -14.42 24.23 -11.15
CA ASP A 46 -13.82 25.55 -11.04
C ASP A 46 -14.18 26.21 -9.70
N GLU A 47 -15.42 26.02 -9.25
CA GLU A 47 -15.90 26.56 -7.97
C GLU A 47 -15.19 25.92 -6.78
N GLU A 48 -14.92 24.62 -6.81
CA GLU A 48 -14.16 23.93 -5.76
C GLU A 48 -12.70 24.39 -5.71
N LEU A 49 -12.09 24.62 -6.88
CA LEU A 49 -10.73 25.17 -6.97
C LEU A 49 -10.65 26.60 -6.42
N GLU A 50 -11.62 27.45 -6.73
CA GLU A 50 -11.71 28.80 -6.19
C GLU A 50 -11.88 28.79 -4.66
N GLN A 51 -12.73 27.90 -4.12
CA GLN A 51 -12.91 27.71 -2.69
C GLN A 51 -11.63 27.21 -2.00
N ALA A 52 -10.83 26.40 -2.70
CA ALA A 52 -9.51 25.95 -2.24
C ALA A 52 -8.43 27.05 -2.32
N GLY A 53 -8.76 28.21 -2.92
CA GLY A 53 -7.85 29.36 -3.06
C GLY A 53 -6.99 29.31 -4.32
N VAL A 54 -7.26 28.40 -5.25
CA VAL A 54 -6.54 28.33 -6.53
C VAL A 54 -7.04 29.46 -7.45
N LYS A 55 -6.13 30.26 -7.95
CA LYS A 55 -6.49 31.40 -8.82
C LYS A 55 -6.95 30.92 -10.21
N ALA A 56 -7.93 31.63 -10.80
CA ALA A 56 -8.46 31.33 -12.13
C ALA A 56 -7.36 31.26 -13.20
N GLU A 57 -6.38 32.18 -13.16
CA GLU A 57 -5.22 32.19 -14.08
C GLU A 57 -4.36 30.90 -14.00
N THR A 58 -4.42 30.18 -12.88
CA THR A 58 -3.70 28.92 -12.68
C THR A 58 -4.48 27.74 -13.23
N TYR A 59 -5.75 27.55 -12.82
CA TYR A 59 -6.51 26.38 -13.23
C TYR A 59 -7.05 26.46 -14.66
N GLN A 60 -7.02 27.63 -15.31
CA GLN A 60 -7.33 27.81 -16.73
C GLN A 60 -6.15 27.54 -17.66
N ARG A 61 -4.97 27.25 -17.13
CA ARG A 61 -3.82 26.85 -17.94
C ARG A 61 -4.12 25.53 -18.65
N LYS A 62 -3.58 25.37 -19.87
CA LYS A 62 -3.75 24.13 -20.67
C LYS A 62 -3.07 22.89 -20.06
N ASP A 63 -2.05 23.12 -19.26
CA ASP A 63 -1.25 22.12 -18.57
C ASP A 63 -1.72 21.89 -17.12
N TYR A 64 -2.82 22.50 -16.71
CA TYR A 64 -3.40 22.27 -15.39
C TYR A 64 -4.36 21.09 -15.40
N VAL A 65 -4.13 20.12 -14.52
CA VAL A 65 -4.96 18.93 -14.33
C VAL A 65 -5.80 19.12 -13.07
N LYS A 66 -7.12 19.11 -13.21
CA LYS A 66 -8.06 19.33 -12.09
C LYS A 66 -8.26 18.12 -11.19
N SER A 67 -7.52 17.04 -11.39
CA SER A 67 -7.54 15.86 -10.52
C SER A 67 -6.78 16.17 -9.22
N CYS A 68 -7.39 15.89 -8.09
CA CYS A 68 -6.72 15.86 -6.78
C CYS A 68 -6.41 14.42 -6.31
N GLY A 69 -6.51 13.46 -7.22
CA GLY A 69 -6.24 12.05 -6.91
C GLY A 69 -7.35 11.37 -6.12
N GLY A 70 -7.03 10.25 -5.53
CA GLY A 70 -7.93 9.51 -4.65
C GLY A 70 -7.97 10.13 -3.26
N VAL A 71 -9.13 10.60 -2.81
CA VAL A 71 -9.28 11.32 -1.52
C VAL A 71 -10.04 10.48 -0.51
N LEU A 72 -9.59 10.51 0.75
CA LEU A 72 -10.33 9.92 1.86
C LEU A 72 -11.47 10.81 2.31
N GLU A 73 -12.65 10.20 2.44
CA GLU A 73 -13.79 10.83 3.11
C GLU A 73 -13.59 10.84 4.64
N ASN A 74 -14.14 11.86 5.30
CA ASN A 74 -14.19 11.96 6.77
C ASN A 74 -12.81 11.86 7.46
N LYS A 75 -11.74 12.24 6.79
CA LYS A 75 -10.38 12.24 7.37
C LYS A 75 -10.21 13.18 8.57
N ASP A 76 -11.16 14.10 8.77
CA ASP A 76 -11.21 15.01 9.91
C ASP A 76 -11.89 14.41 11.15
N SER A 77 -12.62 13.30 10.98
CA SER A 77 -13.32 12.63 12.07
C SER A 77 -12.38 11.72 12.86
N PHE A 78 -12.55 11.68 14.19
CA PHE A 78 -11.80 10.80 15.08
C PHE A 78 -12.55 10.63 16.41
N ASP A 79 -12.73 9.40 16.86
CA ASP A 79 -13.28 9.15 18.21
C ASP A 79 -12.19 9.33 19.28
N ALA A 80 -11.91 10.59 19.60
CA ALA A 80 -10.90 10.95 20.59
C ALA A 80 -11.17 10.32 21.96
N SER A 81 -12.45 10.25 22.38
CA SER A 81 -12.82 9.74 23.69
C SER A 81 -12.56 8.25 23.82
N PHE A 82 -12.81 7.48 22.76
CA PHE A 82 -12.55 6.05 22.71
C PHE A 82 -11.06 5.75 22.94
N PHE A 83 -10.17 6.51 22.31
CA PHE A 83 -8.72 6.36 22.48
C PHE A 83 -8.14 7.14 23.67
N GLY A 84 -9.01 7.73 24.51
CA GLY A 84 -8.58 8.46 25.72
C GLY A 84 -7.78 9.72 25.43
N TYR A 85 -8.17 10.48 24.40
CA TYR A 85 -7.64 11.81 24.09
C TYR A 85 -8.65 12.90 24.45
N THR A 86 -8.14 14.03 24.88
CA THR A 86 -8.97 15.24 25.03
C THR A 86 -9.27 15.84 23.66
N PRO A 87 -10.34 16.63 23.51
CA PRO A 87 -10.62 17.38 22.27
C PRO A 87 -9.45 18.25 21.82
N ALA A 88 -8.74 18.91 22.74
CA ALA A 88 -7.59 19.73 22.45
C ALA A 88 -6.41 18.95 21.87
N GLU A 89 -6.14 17.75 22.40
CA GLU A 89 -5.13 16.84 21.86
C GLU A 89 -5.52 16.33 20.48
N ALA A 90 -6.78 15.94 20.29
CA ALA A 90 -7.30 15.46 19.02
C ALA A 90 -7.21 16.52 17.91
N GLU A 91 -7.46 17.80 18.22
CA GLU A 91 -7.34 18.90 17.27
C GLU A 91 -5.91 19.15 16.78
N ILE A 92 -4.90 18.84 17.60
CA ILE A 92 -3.48 18.98 17.25
C ILE A 92 -2.94 17.73 16.58
N MET A 93 -3.47 16.55 16.93
CA MET A 93 -2.99 15.28 16.42
C MET A 93 -3.05 15.22 14.89
N ASN A 94 -1.95 14.73 14.28
CA ASN A 94 -1.88 14.54 12.83
C ASN A 94 -3.02 13.63 12.35
N PRO A 95 -3.76 13.98 11.28
CA PRO A 95 -4.83 13.15 10.72
C PRO A 95 -4.39 11.72 10.42
N GLN A 96 -3.16 11.53 9.94
CA GLN A 96 -2.60 10.19 9.70
C GLN A 96 -2.57 9.36 10.98
N THR A 97 -2.17 9.95 12.10
CA THR A 97 -2.13 9.27 13.41
C THR A 97 -3.54 8.88 13.87
N ARG A 98 -4.55 9.74 13.66
CA ARG A 98 -5.95 9.45 14.01
C ARG A 98 -6.48 8.24 13.23
N ILE A 99 -6.37 8.28 11.90
CA ILE A 99 -6.82 7.20 11.01
C ILE A 99 -6.06 5.90 11.30
N PHE A 100 -4.77 6.00 11.58
CA PHE A 100 -3.96 4.82 11.88
C PHE A 100 -4.33 4.17 13.21
N HIS A 101 -4.78 4.94 14.24
CA HIS A 101 -5.36 4.38 15.46
C HIS A 101 -6.61 3.54 15.14
N GLU A 102 -7.55 4.11 14.40
CA GLU A 102 -8.81 3.43 14.05
C GLU A 102 -8.55 2.17 13.24
N CYS A 103 -7.72 2.25 12.20
CA CYS A 103 -7.35 1.08 11.39
C CYS A 103 -6.63 0.00 12.21
N THR A 104 -5.77 0.39 13.16
CA THR A 104 -5.06 -0.58 14.03
C THR A 104 -6.05 -1.31 14.92
N TRP A 105 -6.98 -0.59 15.53
CA TRP A 105 -8.03 -1.18 16.36
C TRP A 105 -8.90 -2.14 15.57
N GLU A 106 -9.43 -1.70 14.44
CA GLU A 106 -10.28 -2.51 13.57
C GLU A 106 -9.58 -3.76 13.04
N ALA A 107 -8.28 -3.68 12.74
CA ALA A 107 -7.50 -4.84 12.31
C ALA A 107 -7.38 -5.89 13.42
N LEU A 108 -7.16 -5.46 14.67
CA LEU A 108 -7.14 -6.35 15.83
C LEU A 108 -8.52 -6.98 16.10
N GLU A 109 -9.60 -6.19 16.03
CA GLU A 109 -10.97 -6.71 16.12
C GLU A 109 -11.26 -7.73 15.02
N ASN A 110 -10.85 -7.45 13.78
CA ASN A 110 -11.01 -8.37 12.65
C ASN A 110 -10.24 -9.70 12.84
N ALA A 111 -9.10 -9.63 13.53
CA ALA A 111 -8.31 -10.81 13.90
C ALA A 111 -8.85 -11.52 15.17
N GLY A 112 -9.79 -10.91 15.91
CA GLY A 112 -10.35 -11.46 17.14
C GLY A 112 -9.49 -11.26 18.39
N TYR A 113 -8.56 -10.29 18.38
CA TYR A 113 -7.64 -10.03 19.48
C TYR A 113 -7.97 -8.75 20.24
N ASP A 114 -8.10 -8.85 21.55
CA ASP A 114 -8.13 -7.73 22.49
C ASP A 114 -6.71 -7.48 23.03
N PRO A 115 -6.05 -6.38 22.63
CA PRO A 115 -4.66 -6.14 23.01
C PRO A 115 -4.46 -5.92 24.52
N PHE A 116 -5.53 -5.58 25.26
CA PHE A 116 -5.46 -5.42 26.72
C PHE A 116 -5.56 -6.74 27.49
N ARG A 117 -6.00 -7.81 26.82
CA ARG A 117 -6.19 -9.14 27.42
C ARG A 117 -5.24 -10.21 26.89
N TYR A 118 -4.64 -9.99 25.73
CA TYR A 118 -3.84 -11.01 25.04
C TYR A 118 -2.63 -11.50 25.87
N GLY A 119 -2.00 -10.62 26.63
CA GLY A 119 -0.95 -10.99 27.58
C GLY A 119 0.41 -11.33 26.97
N GLN A 120 0.55 -11.36 25.64
CA GLN A 120 1.81 -11.56 24.92
C GLN A 120 2.16 -10.31 24.10
N ARG A 121 3.35 -10.31 23.49
CA ARG A 121 3.87 -9.13 22.79
C ARG A 121 3.22 -8.98 21.41
N ILE A 122 2.60 -7.84 21.17
CA ILE A 122 2.13 -7.43 19.86
C ILE A 122 3.07 -6.33 19.36
N GLY A 123 3.74 -6.57 18.22
CA GLY A 123 4.58 -5.57 17.54
C GLY A 123 3.79 -4.68 16.59
N LEU A 124 4.29 -3.45 16.35
CA LEU A 124 3.70 -2.52 15.38
C LEU A 124 4.79 -1.98 14.44
N PHE A 125 4.61 -2.21 13.16
CA PHE A 125 5.49 -1.78 12.07
C PHE A 125 4.71 -0.85 11.15
N ALA A 126 4.93 0.44 11.29
CA ALA A 126 4.14 1.48 10.64
C ALA A 126 4.95 2.21 9.56
N ALA A 127 4.27 2.68 8.53
CA ALA A 127 4.75 3.66 7.58
C ALA A 127 3.82 4.88 7.57
N ALA A 128 4.36 6.08 7.44
CA ALA A 128 3.54 7.28 7.39
C ALA A 128 4.13 8.35 6.47
N GLY A 129 3.26 9.06 5.76
CA GLY A 129 3.60 10.21 4.94
C GLY A 129 4.19 11.37 5.75
N SER A 130 4.62 12.43 5.06
CA SER A 130 5.15 13.63 5.71
C SER A 130 4.12 14.26 6.66
N SER A 131 4.59 14.79 7.79
CA SER A 131 3.77 15.56 8.74
C SER A 131 3.99 17.08 8.64
N LEU A 132 4.88 17.51 7.76
CA LEU A 132 5.33 18.91 7.70
C LEU A 132 4.19 19.90 7.51
N ASP A 133 3.28 19.64 6.58
CA ASP A 133 2.15 20.52 6.29
C ASP A 133 1.24 20.66 7.51
N TRP A 134 0.97 19.54 8.18
CA TRP A 134 0.17 19.57 9.40
C TRP A 134 0.85 20.31 10.55
N GLU A 135 2.15 20.13 10.73
CA GLU A 135 2.94 20.87 11.72
C GLU A 135 2.91 22.38 11.47
N ILE A 136 2.96 22.81 10.21
CA ILE A 136 2.82 24.22 9.82
C ILE A 136 1.39 24.72 10.15
N ILE A 137 0.36 23.97 9.76
CA ILE A 137 -1.04 24.33 10.04
C ILE A 137 -1.28 24.47 11.54
N THR A 138 -0.82 23.53 12.36
CA THR A 138 -1.01 23.59 13.81
C THR A 138 -0.28 24.76 14.44
N ARG A 139 0.91 25.12 13.95
CA ARG A 139 1.67 26.31 14.41
C ARG A 139 0.95 27.61 14.08
N LEU A 140 0.46 27.73 12.84
CA LEU A 140 -0.20 28.95 12.37
C LEU A 140 -1.61 29.14 12.95
N SER A 141 -2.26 28.05 13.38
CA SER A 141 -3.63 28.08 13.94
C SER A 141 -3.73 28.68 15.34
N GLY A 142 -2.62 28.87 16.05
CA GLY A 142 -2.60 29.27 17.46
C GLY A 142 -3.07 28.19 18.44
N LYS A 143 -3.50 27.02 17.96
CA LYS A 143 -4.03 25.94 18.80
C LYS A 143 -2.98 25.33 19.73
N ARG A 144 -1.69 25.40 19.36
CA ARG A 144 -0.58 24.90 20.17
C ARG A 144 -0.44 25.63 21.53
N GLU A 145 -0.90 26.87 21.62
CA GLU A 145 -0.83 27.67 22.88
C GLU A 145 -1.57 26.97 24.03
N ARG A 146 -2.63 26.19 23.73
CA ARG A 146 -3.44 25.50 24.74
C ARG A 146 -2.73 24.31 25.40
N LEU A 147 -1.84 23.64 24.67
CA LEU A 147 -1.14 22.44 25.12
C LEU A 147 0.34 22.68 25.39
N GLY A 148 0.88 23.77 24.85
CA GLY A 148 2.31 24.04 24.81
C GLY A 148 3.03 23.32 23.65
N ASP A 149 4.18 23.86 23.24
CA ASP A 149 4.91 23.44 22.05
C ASP A 149 5.37 21.98 22.10
N TYR A 150 5.88 21.53 23.26
CA TYR A 150 6.39 20.17 23.41
C TYR A 150 5.28 19.12 23.29
N ALA A 151 4.16 19.32 23.99
CA ALA A 151 3.03 18.40 23.92
C ALA A 151 2.42 18.37 22.51
N SER A 152 2.35 19.53 21.84
CA SER A 152 1.87 19.64 20.47
C SER A 152 2.78 18.93 19.48
N TRP A 153 4.11 19.08 19.59
CA TRP A 153 5.08 18.37 18.76
C TRP A 153 4.96 16.86 18.88
N LEU A 154 4.74 16.33 20.09
CA LEU A 154 4.49 14.90 20.28
C LEU A 154 3.21 14.41 19.60
N LEU A 155 2.24 15.27 19.33
CA LEU A 155 0.94 14.91 18.71
C LEU A 155 0.93 15.08 17.19
N ASP A 156 1.61 16.09 16.67
CA ASP A 156 1.54 16.43 15.26
C ASP A 156 2.68 15.86 14.40
N SER A 157 3.82 15.47 15.02
CA SER A 157 4.91 14.82 14.30
C SER A 157 4.63 13.34 14.07
N ARG A 158 4.88 12.88 12.85
CA ARG A 158 4.77 11.45 12.48
C ARG A 158 5.72 10.54 13.24
N ASP A 159 6.84 11.08 13.74
CA ASP A 159 7.89 10.29 14.41
C ASP A 159 7.37 9.52 15.62
N PHE A 160 6.28 9.98 16.23
CA PHE A 160 5.64 9.36 17.38
C PHE A 160 4.43 8.47 17.02
N LEU A 161 4.06 8.34 15.73
CA LEU A 161 2.86 7.62 15.32
C LEU A 161 2.85 6.19 15.86
N ALA A 162 3.86 5.40 15.57
CA ALA A 162 3.90 3.98 15.97
C ALA A 162 3.90 3.83 17.49
N THR A 163 4.76 4.57 18.21
CA THR A 163 4.87 4.46 19.66
C THR A 163 3.64 4.99 20.39
N ARG A 164 2.95 5.98 19.84
CA ARG A 164 1.71 6.53 20.38
C ARG A 164 0.56 5.53 20.26
N VAL A 165 0.40 4.90 19.09
CA VAL A 165 -0.58 3.83 18.88
C VAL A 165 -0.30 2.68 19.83
N SER A 166 0.96 2.24 19.93
CA SER A 166 1.36 1.17 20.85
C SER A 166 1.05 1.51 22.31
N TYR A 167 1.32 2.73 22.74
CA TYR A 167 1.00 3.19 24.08
C TYR A 167 -0.50 3.15 24.39
N LYS A 168 -1.34 3.63 23.46
CA LYS A 168 -2.79 3.69 23.66
C LYS A 168 -3.47 2.32 23.59
N MET A 169 -2.87 1.36 22.90
CA MET A 169 -3.41 0.00 22.74
C MET A 169 -2.64 -1.06 23.54
N ASN A 170 -1.73 -0.64 24.45
CA ASN A 170 -0.92 -1.55 25.24
C ASN A 170 -0.14 -2.59 24.41
N LEU A 171 0.39 -2.19 23.25
CA LEU A 171 1.21 -3.07 22.44
C LEU A 171 2.64 -3.07 22.96
N THR A 172 3.14 -4.23 23.41
CA THR A 172 4.39 -4.33 24.17
C THR A 172 5.55 -4.92 23.36
N GLY A 173 5.32 -5.28 22.09
CA GLY A 173 6.35 -5.69 21.16
C GLY A 173 7.10 -4.51 20.52
N PRO A 174 8.00 -4.76 19.55
CA PRO A 174 8.67 -3.69 18.82
C PRO A 174 7.69 -2.70 18.19
N SER A 175 7.97 -1.41 18.30
CA SER A 175 7.14 -0.33 17.75
C SER A 175 8.01 0.56 16.89
N ILE A 176 7.89 0.43 15.56
CA ILE A 176 8.84 0.99 14.59
C ILE A 176 8.10 1.76 13.51
N LEU A 177 8.54 2.99 13.27
CA LEU A 177 8.14 3.76 12.08
C LEU A 177 9.23 3.63 11.01
N LEU A 178 8.83 3.23 9.81
CA LEU A 178 9.69 3.00 8.66
C LEU A 178 9.38 4.01 7.55
N ASN A 179 10.42 4.43 6.83
CA ASN A 179 10.24 5.23 5.61
C ASN A 179 11.23 4.79 4.54
N THR A 180 10.68 4.28 3.45
CA THR A 180 11.36 3.93 2.20
C THR A 180 10.55 4.44 1.01
N THR A 181 9.89 5.60 1.19
CA THR A 181 8.97 6.21 0.23
C THR A 181 7.82 5.27 -0.17
N CYS A 182 7.51 5.12 -1.44
CA CYS A 182 6.36 4.36 -1.93
C CYS A 182 6.37 2.85 -1.55
N SER A 183 7.50 2.29 -1.15
CA SER A 183 7.61 0.89 -0.69
C SER A 183 7.43 0.71 0.82
N SER A 184 7.28 1.80 1.58
CA SER A 184 7.36 1.81 3.04
C SER A 184 6.44 0.79 3.72
N SER A 185 5.17 0.72 3.35
CA SER A 185 4.23 -0.21 3.99
C SER A 185 4.49 -1.67 3.66
N LEU A 186 5.09 -1.98 2.50
CA LEU A 186 5.48 -3.34 2.18
C LEU A 186 6.79 -3.73 2.90
N VAL A 187 7.72 -2.77 3.08
CA VAL A 187 8.90 -2.94 3.96
C VAL A 187 8.47 -3.13 5.42
N ALA A 188 7.39 -2.49 5.86
CA ALA A 188 6.82 -2.72 7.19
C ALA A 188 6.33 -4.17 7.36
N ILE A 189 5.72 -4.77 6.32
CA ILE A 189 5.35 -6.20 6.32
C ILE A 189 6.60 -7.09 6.43
N ASP A 190 7.67 -6.83 5.66
CA ASP A 190 8.93 -7.58 5.77
C ASP A 190 9.52 -7.50 7.18
N ALA A 191 9.60 -6.29 7.75
CA ALA A 191 10.12 -6.09 9.09
C ALA A 191 9.27 -6.82 10.16
N ALA A 192 7.96 -6.82 10.01
CA ALA A 192 7.03 -7.56 10.86
C ALA A 192 7.25 -9.08 10.76
N CYS A 193 7.35 -9.61 9.54
CA CYS A 193 7.64 -11.04 9.31
C CYS A 193 8.96 -11.45 9.96
N ARG A 194 10.02 -10.66 9.79
CA ARG A 194 11.33 -10.92 10.43
C ARG A 194 11.24 -10.89 11.96
N SER A 195 10.50 -9.95 12.52
CA SER A 195 10.29 -9.83 13.95
C SER A 195 9.56 -11.05 14.54
N LEU A 196 8.54 -11.55 13.84
CA LEU A 196 7.84 -12.80 14.19
C LEU A 196 8.77 -14.01 14.12
N LEU A 197 9.50 -14.18 13.01
CA LEU A 197 10.42 -15.32 12.83
C LEU A 197 11.59 -15.33 13.81
N THR A 198 11.97 -14.18 14.34
CA THR A 198 13.03 -14.07 15.36
C THR A 198 12.50 -14.05 16.80
N GLY A 199 11.19 -14.22 17.01
CA GLY A 199 10.57 -14.31 18.32
C GLY A 199 10.59 -12.99 19.11
N GLN A 200 10.62 -11.84 18.43
CA GLN A 200 10.55 -10.53 19.10
C GLN A 200 9.11 -10.17 19.50
N CYS A 201 8.13 -10.71 18.82
CA CYS A 201 6.71 -10.62 19.13
C CYS A 201 5.97 -11.86 18.63
N GLU A 202 4.80 -12.13 19.19
CA GLU A 202 3.93 -13.26 18.84
C GLU A 202 2.88 -12.90 17.79
N ILE A 203 2.45 -11.63 17.79
CA ILE A 203 1.61 -11.02 16.76
C ILE A 203 2.31 -9.75 16.27
N ALA A 204 2.21 -9.46 14.99
CA ALA A 204 2.71 -8.21 14.41
C ALA A 204 1.62 -7.52 13.58
N LEU A 205 1.46 -6.22 13.82
CA LEU A 205 0.68 -5.32 12.99
C LEU A 205 1.62 -4.65 12.00
N ALA A 206 1.27 -4.66 10.72
CA ALA A 206 2.07 -4.01 9.68
C ALA A 206 1.18 -3.22 8.72
N GLY A 207 1.60 -2.01 8.38
CA GLY A 207 0.83 -1.19 7.46
C GLY A 207 1.38 0.19 7.21
N GLY A 208 0.56 1.02 6.58
CA GLY A 208 0.95 2.38 6.26
C GLY A 208 -0.23 3.32 6.12
N VAL A 209 0.06 4.60 6.24
CA VAL A 209 -0.89 5.70 6.06
C VAL A 209 -0.23 6.84 5.29
N SER A 210 -0.96 7.41 4.34
CA SER A 210 -0.59 8.64 3.64
C SER A 210 -1.85 9.47 3.46
N VAL A 211 -1.94 10.61 4.13
CA VAL A 211 -3.09 11.52 4.09
C VAL A 211 -2.59 12.95 4.12
N SER A 212 -2.98 13.73 3.13
CA SER A 212 -2.66 15.17 3.06
C SER A 212 -3.68 15.99 3.85
N PRO A 213 -3.22 16.88 4.73
CA PRO A 213 -4.07 17.86 5.39
C PRO A 213 -4.34 19.10 4.52
N ALA A 214 -3.65 19.23 3.39
CA ALA A 214 -3.79 20.38 2.50
C ALA A 214 -5.18 20.44 1.84
N PRO A 215 -5.64 21.62 1.43
CA PRO A 215 -6.81 21.75 0.59
C PRO A 215 -6.69 20.90 -0.68
N LYS A 216 -7.82 20.39 -1.15
CA LYS A 216 -7.86 19.68 -2.41
C LYS A 216 -7.59 20.65 -3.55
N GLU A 217 -6.56 20.38 -4.33
CA GLU A 217 -6.20 21.15 -5.51
C GLU A 217 -5.72 20.20 -6.62
N GLY A 218 -5.77 20.67 -7.86
CA GLY A 218 -5.15 19.97 -8.97
C GLY A 218 -3.64 20.21 -9.02
N TYR A 219 -3.04 19.93 -10.16
CA TYR A 219 -1.61 20.11 -10.36
C TYR A 219 -1.28 20.61 -11.76
N ILE A 220 -0.11 21.22 -11.91
CA ILE A 220 0.44 21.53 -13.23
C ILE A 220 1.18 20.29 -13.73
N TYR A 221 0.80 19.82 -14.92
CA TYR A 221 1.49 18.69 -15.56
C TYR A 221 2.88 19.14 -16.04
N GLU A 222 3.87 18.33 -15.72
CA GLU A 222 5.25 18.48 -16.20
C GLU A 222 5.67 17.23 -16.93
N GLU A 223 6.02 17.36 -18.22
CA GLU A 223 6.42 16.22 -19.05
C GLU A 223 7.68 15.51 -18.49
N GLY A 224 7.61 14.19 -18.42
CA GLY A 224 8.69 13.36 -17.88
C GLY A 224 8.70 13.21 -16.36
N MET A 225 7.80 13.90 -15.64
CA MET A 225 7.58 13.70 -14.21
C MET A 225 6.59 12.56 -13.95
N ILE A 226 6.25 12.33 -12.68
CA ILE A 226 5.48 11.16 -12.26
C ILE A 226 3.97 11.28 -12.43
N LEU A 227 3.44 12.51 -12.46
CA LEU A 227 1.99 12.74 -12.55
C LEU A 227 1.51 12.68 -14.01
N SER A 228 0.31 12.16 -14.22
CA SER A 228 -0.28 12.01 -15.54
C SER A 228 -0.86 13.33 -16.08
N PRO A 229 -0.96 13.51 -17.43
CA PRO A 229 -1.48 14.76 -18.01
C PRO A 229 -2.98 14.94 -17.86
N ASP A 230 -3.71 13.93 -17.36
CA ASP A 230 -5.17 13.90 -17.33
C ASP A 230 -5.77 13.32 -16.04
N GLY A 231 -4.97 13.06 -15.04
CA GLY A 231 -5.43 12.60 -13.72
C GLY A 231 -5.70 11.09 -13.59
N HIS A 232 -5.47 10.31 -14.64
CA HIS A 232 -5.67 8.86 -14.61
C HIS A 232 -4.34 8.09 -14.58
N CYS A 233 -4.31 6.95 -13.89
CA CYS A 233 -3.21 5.99 -13.94
C CYS A 233 -3.52 4.89 -14.95
N ARG A 234 -2.76 4.80 -16.04
CA ARG A 234 -2.90 3.80 -17.13
C ARG A 234 -1.76 2.81 -17.11
N ALA A 235 -1.76 1.94 -16.09
CA ALA A 235 -0.68 0.97 -15.97
C ALA A 235 -0.59 0.05 -17.19
N PHE A 236 0.60 -0.03 -17.80
CA PHE A 236 0.94 -0.89 -18.95
C PHE A 236 0.27 -0.54 -20.28
N ASP A 237 -0.53 0.52 -20.36
CA ASP A 237 -1.20 0.97 -21.57
C ASP A 237 -0.25 1.78 -22.48
N ALA A 238 -0.57 1.85 -23.77
CA ALA A 238 0.16 2.65 -24.76
C ALA A 238 0.14 4.15 -24.42
N ASP A 239 -0.93 4.62 -23.76
CA ASP A 239 -1.10 6.01 -23.33
C ASP A 239 -0.62 6.26 -21.89
N ALA A 240 0.18 5.34 -21.31
CA ALA A 240 0.79 5.50 -20.00
C ALA A 240 1.77 6.69 -19.99
N LYS A 241 1.44 7.75 -19.25
CA LYS A 241 2.23 9.00 -19.14
C LYS A 241 2.41 9.47 -17.70
N GLY A 242 2.14 8.63 -16.72
CA GLY A 242 2.26 8.93 -15.30
C GLY A 242 1.12 8.38 -14.48
N THR A 243 1.17 8.65 -13.19
CA THR A 243 0.16 8.26 -12.19
C THR A 243 -0.64 9.47 -11.71
N THR A 244 -1.60 9.24 -10.83
CA THR A 244 -2.26 10.27 -10.03
C THR A 244 -2.03 9.97 -8.55
N GLY A 245 -2.03 10.98 -7.69
CA GLY A 245 -1.87 10.79 -6.25
C GLY A 245 -3.09 10.14 -5.59
N GLY A 246 -2.95 9.80 -4.32
CA GLY A 246 -4.06 9.30 -3.52
C GLY A 246 -3.74 9.28 -2.03
N GLU A 247 -4.79 9.21 -1.21
CA GLU A 247 -4.73 9.10 0.25
C GLU A 247 -5.19 7.73 0.69
N GLY A 248 -4.69 7.23 1.80
CA GLY A 248 -5.19 5.97 2.34
C GLY A 248 -4.44 5.48 3.56
N ALA A 249 -5.04 4.47 4.18
CA ALA A 249 -4.46 3.73 5.29
C ALA A 249 -4.85 2.25 5.18
N GLY A 250 -3.91 1.39 5.54
CA GLY A 250 -4.19 -0.04 5.63
C GLY A 250 -3.26 -0.71 6.63
N ILE A 251 -3.77 -1.73 7.29
CA ILE A 251 -3.05 -2.52 8.30
C ILE A 251 -3.46 -3.98 8.16
N VAL A 252 -2.47 -4.86 8.32
CA VAL A 252 -2.68 -6.30 8.43
C VAL A 252 -2.15 -6.82 9.76
N VAL A 253 -2.78 -7.88 10.26
CA VAL A 253 -2.36 -8.61 11.47
C VAL A 253 -1.72 -9.91 11.03
N LEU A 254 -0.49 -10.11 11.47
CA LEU A 254 0.40 -11.19 11.07
C LEU A 254 0.76 -12.07 12.26
N LYS A 255 0.85 -13.39 12.03
CA LYS A 255 1.24 -14.38 13.03
C LYS A 255 1.97 -15.55 12.37
N PRO A 256 2.93 -16.21 13.02
CA PRO A 256 3.51 -17.44 12.47
C PRO A 256 2.40 -18.45 12.16
N LEU A 257 2.43 -19.07 10.97
CA LEU A 257 1.34 -19.92 10.51
C LEU A 257 1.04 -21.09 11.44
N GLU A 258 2.08 -21.71 12.01
CA GLU A 258 1.89 -22.83 12.93
C GLU A 258 1.16 -22.40 14.21
N GLU A 259 1.51 -21.24 14.75
CA GLU A 259 0.86 -20.69 15.94
C GLU A 259 -0.58 -20.26 15.63
N ALA A 260 -0.82 -19.63 14.47
CA ALA A 260 -2.16 -19.28 14.04
C ALA A 260 -3.09 -20.51 13.90
N LEU A 261 -2.55 -21.62 13.39
CA LEU A 261 -3.30 -22.87 13.29
C LEU A 261 -3.55 -23.53 14.67
N GLN A 262 -2.59 -23.45 15.59
CA GLN A 262 -2.75 -23.98 16.96
C GLN A 262 -3.80 -23.19 17.75
N ASP A 263 -3.83 -21.87 17.58
CA ASP A 263 -4.79 -20.99 18.24
C ASP A 263 -6.15 -20.93 17.55
N ASN A 264 -6.31 -21.65 16.42
CA ASN A 264 -7.52 -21.67 15.58
C ASN A 264 -7.89 -20.30 15.02
N ASP A 265 -6.89 -19.48 14.70
CA ASP A 265 -7.10 -18.20 14.05
C ASP A 265 -7.73 -18.35 12.65
N ASN A 266 -8.47 -17.34 12.21
CA ASN A 266 -9.00 -17.27 10.86
C ASN A 266 -7.90 -16.88 9.87
N VAL A 267 -7.18 -17.85 9.32
CA VAL A 267 -6.12 -17.63 8.32
C VAL A 267 -6.74 -17.22 6.99
N ILE A 268 -6.56 -15.94 6.60
CA ILE A 268 -7.10 -15.38 5.36
C ILE A 268 -6.19 -15.70 4.17
N SER A 269 -4.88 -15.55 4.36
CA SER A 269 -3.84 -15.90 3.39
C SER A 269 -2.52 -16.19 4.10
N VAL A 270 -1.53 -16.65 3.34
CA VAL A 270 -0.21 -17.02 3.88
C VAL A 270 0.88 -16.35 3.06
N ILE A 271 1.77 -15.61 3.72
CA ILE A 271 3.00 -15.08 3.13
C ILE A 271 4.03 -16.22 3.12
N LYS A 272 4.53 -16.58 1.95
CA LYS A 272 5.50 -17.67 1.75
C LYS A 272 6.93 -17.16 1.66
N GLY A 273 7.12 -15.94 1.21
CA GLY A 273 8.42 -15.33 1.06
C GLY A 273 8.34 -13.82 0.95
N PHE A 274 9.40 -13.16 1.34
CA PHE A 274 9.54 -11.71 1.30
C PHE A 274 11.02 -11.34 1.18
N ALA A 275 11.31 -10.24 0.48
CA ALA A 275 12.67 -9.72 0.34
C ALA A 275 12.67 -8.20 0.13
N VAL A 276 13.69 -7.56 0.65
CA VAL A 276 13.99 -6.14 0.47
C VAL A 276 15.41 -6.00 -0.01
N ASN A 277 15.64 -5.15 -1.00
CA ASN A 277 16.98 -4.75 -1.42
C ASN A 277 17.06 -3.25 -1.69
N ASN A 278 18.26 -2.78 -2.05
CA ASN A 278 18.52 -1.42 -2.48
C ASN A 278 19.39 -1.44 -3.76
N ASP A 279 19.08 -0.54 -4.70
CA ASP A 279 19.81 -0.45 -5.96
C ASP A 279 21.25 0.03 -5.82
N GLY A 280 21.56 0.76 -4.75
CA GLY A 280 22.84 1.44 -4.59
C GLY A 280 23.07 2.43 -5.73
N ASN A 281 24.27 2.44 -6.29
CA ASN A 281 24.64 3.28 -7.43
C ASN A 281 24.52 2.57 -8.79
N ARG A 282 23.85 1.42 -8.86
CA ARG A 282 23.68 0.59 -10.07
C ARG A 282 22.59 1.11 -11.03
N LYS A 283 22.24 2.38 -10.95
CA LYS A 283 21.19 3.03 -11.74
C LYS A 283 21.66 4.36 -12.33
N ILE A 284 21.02 4.79 -13.40
CA ILE A 284 21.42 5.98 -14.18
C ILE A 284 21.14 7.32 -13.47
N GLY A 285 20.40 7.30 -12.38
CA GLY A 285 20.08 8.47 -11.56
C GLY A 285 19.36 8.07 -10.28
N TYR A 286 19.32 8.94 -9.29
CA TYR A 286 18.76 8.65 -7.98
C TYR A 286 17.29 8.19 -8.04
N THR A 287 16.48 8.84 -8.88
CA THR A 287 15.04 8.54 -9.04
C THR A 287 14.76 7.44 -10.08
N ALA A 288 15.75 7.04 -10.87
CA ALA A 288 15.55 6.03 -11.91
C ALA A 288 15.36 4.64 -11.29
N PRO A 289 14.43 3.81 -11.79
CA PRO A 289 14.30 2.41 -11.37
C PRO A 289 15.49 1.56 -11.89
N SER A 290 15.68 0.38 -11.29
CA SER A 290 16.69 -0.60 -11.71
C SER A 290 16.07 -1.95 -12.01
N THR A 291 16.06 -2.36 -13.27
CA THR A 291 15.61 -3.69 -13.67
C THR A 291 16.40 -4.82 -12.96
N ILE A 292 17.68 -4.59 -12.68
CA ILE A 292 18.53 -5.59 -12.01
C ILE A 292 18.10 -5.75 -10.56
N GLY A 293 17.99 -4.65 -9.82
CA GLY A 293 17.60 -4.70 -8.41
C GLY A 293 16.19 -5.27 -8.21
N GLN A 294 15.23 -4.87 -9.06
CA GLN A 294 13.88 -5.46 -9.04
C GLN A 294 13.95 -6.99 -9.28
N ALA A 295 14.67 -7.43 -10.30
CA ALA A 295 14.79 -8.86 -10.58
C ALA A 295 15.46 -9.63 -9.43
N GLU A 296 16.50 -9.06 -8.80
CA GLU A 296 17.18 -9.66 -7.65
C GLU A 296 16.22 -9.83 -6.45
N ALA A 297 15.42 -8.81 -6.12
CA ALA A 297 14.46 -8.87 -5.02
C ALA A 297 13.36 -9.91 -5.30
N ILE A 298 12.78 -9.92 -6.50
CA ILE A 298 11.77 -10.89 -6.91
C ILE A 298 12.33 -12.32 -6.85
N SER A 299 13.53 -12.54 -7.39
CA SER A 299 14.18 -13.86 -7.35
C SER A 299 14.48 -14.33 -5.93
N ALA A 300 14.89 -13.41 -5.04
CA ALA A 300 15.11 -13.72 -3.62
C ALA A 300 13.83 -14.16 -2.92
N THR A 301 12.70 -13.45 -3.19
CA THR A 301 11.38 -13.79 -2.64
C THR A 301 10.92 -15.19 -3.12
N ILE A 302 11.01 -15.47 -4.41
CA ILE A 302 10.65 -16.77 -4.99
C ILE A 302 11.52 -17.88 -4.39
N SER A 303 12.81 -17.63 -4.24
CA SER A 303 13.75 -18.59 -3.63
C SER A 303 13.42 -18.86 -2.16
N MET A 304 13.12 -17.82 -1.37
CA MET A 304 12.70 -17.96 0.03
C MET A 304 11.40 -18.75 0.15
N ALA A 305 10.45 -18.49 -0.73
CA ALA A 305 9.17 -19.20 -0.77
C ALA A 305 9.32 -20.68 -1.15
N GLY A 306 10.43 -21.06 -1.79
CA GLY A 306 10.68 -22.44 -2.23
C GLY A 306 9.68 -22.94 -3.28
N ILE A 307 9.20 -22.05 -4.17
CA ILE A 307 8.15 -22.36 -5.15
C ILE A 307 8.65 -22.23 -6.58
N ASP A 308 7.98 -22.94 -7.49
CA ASP A 308 8.18 -22.76 -8.92
C ASP A 308 7.55 -21.43 -9.36
N PRO A 309 8.30 -20.55 -10.06
CA PRO A 309 7.75 -19.31 -10.61
C PRO A 309 6.51 -19.53 -11.49
N GLU A 310 6.43 -20.64 -12.24
CA GLU A 310 5.27 -20.98 -13.08
C GLU A 310 3.99 -21.30 -12.27
N SER A 311 4.12 -21.48 -10.95
CA SER A 311 2.97 -21.63 -10.05
C SER A 311 2.37 -20.31 -9.57
N ILE A 312 3.03 -19.17 -9.84
CA ILE A 312 2.52 -17.82 -9.54
C ILE A 312 1.67 -17.37 -10.71
N THR A 313 0.38 -17.22 -10.50
CA THR A 313 -0.59 -16.93 -11.57
C THR A 313 -1.17 -15.51 -11.54
N TYR A 314 -0.78 -14.72 -10.54
CA TYR A 314 -1.08 -13.30 -10.45
C TYR A 314 0.08 -12.50 -9.85
N VAL A 315 0.30 -11.29 -10.33
CA VAL A 315 1.19 -10.31 -9.69
C VAL A 315 0.48 -8.96 -9.60
N GLU A 316 0.31 -8.47 -8.39
CA GLU A 316 0.00 -7.08 -8.13
C GLU A 316 1.29 -6.27 -8.27
N THR A 317 1.37 -5.51 -9.32
CA THR A 317 2.58 -4.78 -9.70
C THR A 317 2.67 -3.43 -9.00
N HIS A 318 3.85 -2.83 -9.04
CA HIS A 318 3.98 -1.41 -8.70
C HIS A 318 3.21 -0.54 -9.69
N GLY A 319 3.31 -0.81 -11.01
CA GLY A 319 2.39 -0.40 -12.07
C GLY A 319 1.94 1.06 -11.96
N THR A 320 2.85 2.02 -12.06
CA THR A 320 2.58 3.46 -11.91
C THR A 320 2.09 4.14 -13.18
N GLY A 321 1.98 3.42 -14.29
CA GLY A 321 1.60 4.01 -15.57
C GLY A 321 2.66 4.98 -16.13
N THR A 322 3.90 4.88 -15.71
CA THR A 322 4.99 5.75 -16.18
C THR A 322 5.68 5.17 -17.41
N ILE A 323 6.13 6.05 -18.31
CA ILE A 323 6.72 5.67 -19.61
C ILE A 323 7.89 4.69 -19.45
N LEU A 324 8.72 4.87 -18.42
CA LEU A 324 9.90 4.04 -18.17
C LEU A 324 9.66 2.95 -17.14
N GLY A 325 8.83 3.22 -16.12
CA GLY A 325 8.63 2.32 -14.98
C GLY A 325 8.00 1.01 -15.39
N ASP A 326 6.90 1.06 -16.10
CA ASP A 326 6.14 -0.12 -16.50
C ASP A 326 6.94 -1.10 -17.37
N PRO A 327 7.65 -0.67 -18.45
CA PRO A 327 8.49 -1.57 -19.23
C PRO A 327 9.66 -2.17 -18.41
N MET A 328 10.26 -1.39 -17.51
CA MET A 328 11.34 -1.87 -16.67
C MET A 328 10.88 -2.92 -15.65
N GLU A 329 9.69 -2.73 -15.08
CA GLU A 329 9.08 -3.69 -14.16
C GLU A 329 8.78 -5.02 -14.86
N ILE A 330 8.15 -4.99 -16.03
CA ILE A 330 7.86 -6.21 -16.79
C ILE A 330 9.16 -6.94 -17.19
N LYS A 331 10.18 -6.21 -17.57
CA LYS A 331 11.50 -6.78 -17.89
C LYS A 331 12.15 -7.43 -16.66
N ALA A 332 12.02 -6.81 -15.49
CA ALA A 332 12.54 -7.35 -14.23
C ALA A 332 11.80 -8.62 -13.81
N LEU A 333 10.47 -8.59 -13.84
CA LEU A 333 9.60 -9.75 -13.58
C LEU A 333 9.92 -10.90 -14.52
N THR A 334 10.02 -10.65 -15.85
CA THR A 334 10.33 -11.66 -16.85
C THR A 334 11.67 -12.32 -16.56
N LYS A 335 12.69 -11.51 -16.22
CA LYS A 335 14.03 -12.01 -15.86
C LYS A 335 13.98 -12.86 -14.58
N ALA A 336 13.26 -12.43 -13.56
CA ALA A 336 13.18 -13.12 -12.26
C ALA A 336 12.42 -14.44 -12.36
N PHE A 337 11.34 -14.47 -13.13
CA PHE A 337 10.55 -15.69 -13.35
C PHE A 337 11.35 -16.73 -14.15
N GLY A 338 12.10 -16.30 -15.16
CA GLY A 338 12.88 -17.23 -16.02
C GLY A 338 12.02 -18.31 -16.67
N ALA A 339 10.69 -18.10 -16.71
CA ALA A 339 9.72 -19.10 -17.16
C ALA A 339 9.76 -19.27 -18.68
N LYS A 340 9.58 -20.51 -19.13
CA LYS A 340 9.44 -20.81 -20.57
C LYS A 340 8.04 -20.59 -21.08
N LYS A 341 7.05 -20.79 -20.23
CA LYS A 341 5.64 -20.59 -20.56
C LYS A 341 5.35 -19.11 -20.70
N LYS A 342 4.55 -18.74 -21.70
CA LYS A 342 4.18 -17.36 -22.00
C LYS A 342 2.75 -17.09 -21.56
N GLN A 343 2.44 -15.84 -21.19
CA GLN A 343 1.10 -15.32 -20.92
C GLN A 343 0.27 -16.15 -19.91
N PHE A 344 0.90 -16.82 -18.95
CA PHE A 344 0.20 -17.63 -17.96
C PHE A 344 -0.10 -16.90 -16.64
N CYS A 345 0.62 -15.80 -16.38
CA CYS A 345 0.48 -15.04 -15.15
C CYS A 345 -0.23 -13.71 -15.42
N ARG A 346 -1.34 -13.48 -14.75
CA ARG A 346 -2.06 -12.20 -14.83
C ARG A 346 -1.33 -11.13 -14.01
N ILE A 347 -1.37 -9.90 -14.49
CA ILE A 347 -0.86 -8.73 -13.76
C ILE A 347 -1.90 -7.64 -13.66
N GLY A 348 -1.80 -6.81 -12.61
CA GLY A 348 -2.65 -5.64 -12.42
C GLY A 348 -2.02 -4.60 -11.50
N SER A 349 -2.62 -3.43 -11.41
CA SER A 349 -2.23 -2.36 -10.50
C SER A 349 -3.44 -1.70 -9.87
N VAL A 350 -3.49 -1.70 -8.55
CA VAL A 350 -4.54 -1.02 -7.75
C VAL A 350 -4.53 0.50 -7.97
N LYS A 351 -3.41 1.05 -8.40
CA LYS A 351 -3.27 2.49 -8.65
C LYS A 351 -4.20 2.99 -9.76
N THR A 352 -4.62 2.11 -10.65
CA THR A 352 -5.62 2.44 -11.68
C THR A 352 -7.01 2.71 -11.08
N ASN A 353 -7.30 2.19 -9.87
CA ASN A 353 -8.56 2.39 -9.17
C ASN A 353 -8.54 3.56 -8.19
N ILE A 354 -7.45 3.73 -7.43
CA ILE A 354 -7.40 4.63 -6.27
C ILE A 354 -6.25 5.64 -6.29
N GLY A 355 -5.45 5.67 -7.36
CA GLY A 355 -4.23 6.47 -7.43
C GLY A 355 -3.07 5.87 -6.64
N HIS A 356 -1.96 6.59 -6.59
CA HIS A 356 -0.76 6.21 -5.87
C HIS A 356 -0.81 6.74 -4.44
N LEU A 357 -0.90 5.84 -3.46
CA LEU A 357 -1.06 6.18 -2.04
C LEU A 357 0.27 6.38 -1.31
N ASP A 358 1.34 6.73 -2.00
CA ASP A 358 2.68 6.97 -1.45
C ASP A 358 3.11 5.89 -0.44
N GLU A 359 3.33 6.21 0.83
CA GLU A 359 3.75 5.26 1.87
C GLU A 359 2.72 4.14 2.13
N ALA A 360 1.45 4.37 1.79
CA ALA A 360 0.38 3.36 1.90
C ALA A 360 0.18 2.53 0.62
N ALA A 361 0.93 2.80 -0.47
CA ALA A 361 0.72 2.13 -1.75
C ALA A 361 0.95 0.60 -1.67
N GLY A 362 1.99 0.17 -0.97
CA GLY A 362 2.32 -1.25 -0.82
C GLY A 362 1.24 -2.04 -0.09
N ILE A 363 0.71 -1.50 1.01
CA ILE A 363 -0.35 -2.16 1.78
C ILE A 363 -1.68 -2.22 1.01
N ALA A 364 -1.97 -1.23 0.16
CA ALA A 364 -3.17 -1.26 -0.68
C ALA A 364 -3.11 -2.41 -1.71
N GLY A 365 -1.99 -2.57 -2.41
CA GLY A 365 -1.76 -3.69 -3.33
C GLY A 365 -1.76 -5.04 -2.60
N PHE A 366 -1.18 -5.10 -1.41
CA PHE A 366 -1.17 -6.30 -0.59
C PHE A 366 -2.60 -6.71 -0.17
N ILE A 367 -3.40 -5.79 0.38
CA ILE A 367 -4.80 -6.05 0.79
C ILE A 367 -5.65 -6.47 -0.42
N LYS A 368 -5.51 -5.80 -1.58
CA LYS A 368 -6.16 -6.22 -2.83
C LYS A 368 -5.83 -7.67 -3.17
N THR A 369 -4.55 -8.04 -3.08
CA THR A 369 -4.09 -9.41 -3.40
C THR A 369 -4.63 -10.43 -2.41
N VAL A 370 -4.64 -10.12 -1.12
CA VAL A 370 -5.24 -10.99 -0.08
C VAL A 370 -6.73 -11.20 -0.34
N LEU A 371 -7.45 -10.15 -0.73
CA LEU A 371 -8.87 -10.24 -1.09
C LEU A 371 -9.09 -11.06 -2.37
N ALA A 372 -8.26 -10.88 -3.39
CA ALA A 372 -8.33 -11.66 -4.61
C ALA A 372 -8.13 -13.16 -4.34
N LEU A 373 -7.17 -13.53 -3.49
CA LEU A 373 -6.97 -14.92 -3.02
C LEU A 373 -8.19 -15.44 -2.25
N LYS A 374 -8.71 -14.66 -1.31
CA LYS A 374 -9.88 -15.01 -0.49
C LYS A 374 -11.11 -15.29 -1.33
N HIS A 375 -11.38 -14.42 -2.31
CA HIS A 375 -12.57 -14.49 -3.15
C HIS A 375 -12.36 -15.33 -4.44
N ARG A 376 -11.12 -15.74 -4.72
CA ARG A 376 -10.74 -16.46 -5.95
C ARG A 376 -11.18 -15.73 -7.21
N THR A 377 -11.00 -14.41 -7.22
CA THR A 377 -11.42 -13.53 -8.30
C THR A 377 -10.33 -12.48 -8.51
N LEU A 378 -10.00 -12.22 -9.77
CA LEU A 378 -9.07 -11.17 -10.14
C LEU A 378 -9.86 -9.93 -10.59
N PRO A 379 -9.76 -8.80 -9.87
CA PRO A 379 -10.39 -7.56 -10.29
C PRO A 379 -9.64 -6.96 -11.50
N PRO A 380 -10.31 -6.11 -12.30
CA PRO A 380 -9.69 -5.49 -13.47
C PRO A 380 -8.65 -4.45 -13.08
N SER A 381 -7.60 -4.34 -13.88
CA SER A 381 -6.75 -3.16 -13.95
C SER A 381 -7.38 -2.19 -14.93
N LEU A 382 -7.70 -0.96 -14.49
CA LEU A 382 -8.47 -0.01 -15.29
C LEU A 382 -7.61 0.67 -16.36
N HIS A 383 -8.27 1.28 -17.34
CA HIS A 383 -7.65 2.10 -18.40
C HIS A 383 -6.62 1.36 -19.28
N PHE A 384 -6.60 0.03 -19.28
CA PHE A 384 -5.79 -0.75 -20.20
C PHE A 384 -6.61 -1.11 -21.45
N ASN A 385 -6.33 -0.42 -22.56
CA ASN A 385 -7.00 -0.58 -23.84
C ASN A 385 -6.07 -1.15 -24.90
N THR A 386 -4.84 -0.64 -24.96
CA THR A 386 -3.83 -1.03 -25.95
C THR A 386 -2.51 -1.30 -25.22
N PRO A 387 -1.85 -2.43 -25.47
CA PRO A 387 -0.57 -2.74 -24.85
C PRO A 387 0.49 -1.67 -25.14
N ASN A 388 1.29 -1.32 -24.12
CA ASN A 388 2.41 -0.41 -24.27
C ASN A 388 3.39 -0.95 -25.31
N PRO A 389 3.71 -0.20 -26.39
CA PRO A 389 4.56 -0.69 -27.48
C PRO A 389 6.02 -0.97 -27.04
N ASN A 390 6.44 -0.50 -25.86
CA ASN A 390 7.74 -0.79 -25.29
C ASN A 390 7.77 -2.11 -24.48
N ILE A 391 6.65 -2.84 -24.44
CA ILE A 391 6.51 -4.12 -23.74
C ILE A 391 6.05 -5.17 -24.74
N ASP A 392 6.91 -6.12 -25.05
CA ASP A 392 6.55 -7.28 -25.86
C ASP A 392 5.89 -8.34 -24.97
N PHE A 393 4.57 -8.17 -24.71
CA PHE A 393 3.80 -9.07 -23.86
C PHE A 393 3.77 -10.51 -24.40
N ASP A 394 3.84 -10.71 -25.73
CA ASP A 394 3.80 -12.03 -26.34
C ASP A 394 5.08 -12.85 -26.01
N ASP A 395 6.18 -12.16 -25.74
CA ASP A 395 7.44 -12.81 -25.31
C ASP A 395 7.62 -12.84 -23.77
N THR A 396 6.61 -12.48 -22.98
CA THR A 396 6.66 -12.51 -21.50
C THR A 396 5.74 -13.58 -20.91
N PRO A 397 5.95 -13.96 -19.65
CA PRO A 397 5.00 -14.77 -18.88
C PRO A 397 3.66 -14.07 -18.58
N PHE A 398 3.56 -12.76 -18.81
CA PHE A 398 2.55 -11.87 -18.24
C PHE A 398 1.46 -11.46 -19.22
N GLN A 399 0.28 -11.21 -18.69
CA GLN A 399 -0.88 -10.69 -19.39
C GLN A 399 -1.65 -9.76 -18.44
N VAL A 400 -1.98 -8.53 -18.88
CA VAL A 400 -2.75 -7.59 -18.06
C VAL A 400 -4.17 -8.10 -17.86
N ASN A 401 -4.62 -8.12 -16.60
CA ASN A 401 -5.99 -8.48 -16.25
C ASN A 401 -6.89 -7.23 -16.32
N ASN A 402 -7.53 -6.98 -17.45
CA ASN A 402 -8.36 -5.79 -17.68
C ASN A 402 -9.87 -6.05 -17.54
N THR A 403 -10.27 -7.26 -17.16
CA THR A 403 -11.66 -7.62 -16.88
C THR A 403 -11.74 -8.45 -15.62
N VAL A 404 -12.87 -8.44 -14.95
CA VAL A 404 -13.12 -9.36 -13.83
C VAL A 404 -13.03 -10.79 -14.33
N SER A 405 -12.25 -11.62 -13.67
CA SER A 405 -12.08 -13.02 -14.04
C SER A 405 -12.04 -13.91 -12.81
N GLU A 406 -12.59 -15.12 -12.92
CA GLU A 406 -12.40 -16.16 -11.92
C GLU A 406 -10.93 -16.55 -11.86
N TRP A 407 -10.39 -16.70 -10.66
CA TRP A 407 -9.01 -17.15 -10.47
C TRP A 407 -8.98 -18.67 -10.36
N GLU A 408 -8.81 -19.32 -11.49
CA GLU A 408 -8.82 -20.77 -11.60
C GLU A 408 -7.58 -21.43 -10.98
N ASN A 409 -7.81 -22.61 -10.38
CA ASN A 409 -6.73 -23.45 -9.87
C ASN A 409 -6.12 -24.27 -11.01
N THR A 410 -4.84 -24.03 -11.31
CA THR A 410 -4.08 -24.70 -12.39
C THR A 410 -3.31 -25.96 -11.91
N GLY A 411 -3.73 -26.56 -10.80
CA GLY A 411 -3.07 -27.76 -10.20
C GLY A 411 -2.14 -27.42 -9.03
N PHE A 412 -1.90 -26.13 -8.78
CA PHE A 412 -1.20 -25.60 -7.61
C PHE A 412 -2.15 -24.78 -6.73
N PRO A 413 -1.87 -24.58 -5.44
CA PRO A 413 -2.56 -23.54 -4.66
C PRO A 413 -2.47 -22.18 -5.37
N LEU A 414 -3.50 -21.34 -5.23
CA LEU A 414 -3.45 -19.98 -5.78
C LEU A 414 -2.28 -19.21 -5.15
N ARG A 415 -1.45 -18.61 -5.98
CA ARG A 415 -0.25 -17.87 -5.57
C ARG A 415 -0.16 -16.55 -6.30
N ALA A 416 0.18 -15.52 -5.55
CA ALA A 416 0.42 -14.18 -6.07
C ALA A 416 1.75 -13.62 -5.61
N GLY A 417 2.30 -12.69 -6.41
CA GLY A 417 3.34 -11.76 -6.00
C GLY A 417 2.77 -10.36 -5.78
N VAL A 418 3.39 -9.60 -4.91
CA VAL A 418 3.11 -8.16 -4.73
C VAL A 418 4.42 -7.40 -4.80
N SER A 419 4.47 -6.35 -5.61
CA SER A 419 5.66 -5.51 -5.77
C SER A 419 5.39 -4.07 -5.38
N SER A 420 6.30 -3.44 -4.66
CA SER A 420 6.25 -2.01 -4.38
C SER A 420 7.66 -1.41 -4.39
N PHE A 421 7.86 -0.40 -5.23
CA PHE A 421 9.18 0.20 -5.44
C PHE A 421 9.18 1.63 -4.92
N GLY A 422 10.10 1.92 -3.99
CA GLY A 422 10.41 3.27 -3.56
C GLY A 422 11.60 3.84 -4.31
N ILE A 423 11.85 5.13 -4.17
CA ILE A 423 13.06 5.75 -4.70
C ILE A 423 14.27 5.14 -3.98
N GLY A 424 15.03 4.31 -4.69
CA GLY A 424 16.23 3.64 -4.17
C GLY A 424 15.98 2.32 -3.42
N VAL A 425 14.73 1.92 -3.18
CA VAL A 425 14.38 0.67 -2.47
C VAL A 425 13.37 -0.13 -3.28
N GLN A 426 13.52 -1.45 -3.27
CA GLN A 426 12.63 -2.35 -4.00
C GLN A 426 12.23 -3.54 -3.14
N MET A 427 10.96 -3.95 -3.26
CA MET A 427 10.43 -5.03 -2.45
C MET A 427 9.31 -5.80 -3.16
N PRO A 428 9.50 -7.08 -3.48
CA PRO A 428 8.43 -8.03 -3.77
C PRO A 428 8.07 -8.88 -2.55
N THR A 429 6.87 -9.36 -2.48
CA THR A 429 6.44 -10.34 -1.48
C THR A 429 5.85 -11.60 -2.10
#